data_fbdf1a110acb04602c48fd2bbd34d14c
#
_entry.id   fbdf1a110acb04602c48fd2bbd34d14c
#
_cell.length_a   1.000
_cell.length_b   1.000
_cell.length_c   1.000
_cell.angle_alpha   90.00
_cell.angle_beta   90.00
_cell.angle_gamma   90.00
#
_symmetry.space_group_name_H-M   'P 1'
#
loop_
_entity.id
_entity.type
_entity.pdbx_description
1 polymer ?
#
loop_
_entity_poly.entity_id
_entity_poly.type
_entity_poly.pdbx_seq_one_letter_code
_entity_poly.pdbx_strand_id
1 'polypeptide(L)'
;MGYTAAETRYDTMQYHRTGKSGLLLPVLSLGFWHNFGTRDNYDNMKQMCFTAFDNGITHFDLANNYGPEYGSAETNLGKILKEEFSAYRDELIISTKAGFDMWPGPYGDHGSRKYLIASLDQSLKRMGLEYVDIFYHHRMDPDTPLEETMLALDQIVRSGKALYVGLSNYDGETMTRACAILKDLKCPFVINQNSYNIFNRTIEENGLKRAAVREGKGIISFSPLAQGMLTDKYLHGIPEDSRIRRDGRFLHATDLTEERLAQIRALNDMALA
;
A
#
# COMPACT_ATOMS: atom_id res chain seq x y z
N MET A 1 -28.78 -9.48 -7.87
CA MET A 1 -27.75 -10.49 -8.22
C MET A 1 -26.44 -9.95 -7.65
N GLY A 2 -25.66 -10.80 -6.99
CA GLY A 2 -24.32 -10.42 -6.52
C GLY A 2 -23.35 -10.22 -7.70
N TYR A 3 -22.19 -9.66 -7.42
CA TYR A 3 -21.12 -9.48 -8.41
C TYR A 3 -20.62 -10.82 -8.95
N THR A 4 -20.43 -10.88 -10.26
CA THR A 4 -19.80 -12.00 -10.96
C THR A 4 -18.60 -11.45 -11.74
N ALA A 5 -17.40 -11.96 -11.44
CA ALA A 5 -16.17 -11.49 -12.06
C ALA A 5 -16.09 -11.87 -13.54
N ALA A 6 -15.47 -11.02 -14.35
CA ALA A 6 -15.21 -11.30 -15.74
C ALA A 6 -14.36 -12.58 -15.90
N GLU A 7 -14.75 -13.49 -16.79
CA GLU A 7 -13.97 -14.71 -17.07
C GLU A 7 -12.58 -14.40 -17.67
N THR A 8 -12.49 -13.29 -18.41
CA THR A 8 -11.28 -12.82 -19.10
C THR A 8 -10.35 -11.99 -18.22
N ARG A 9 -10.63 -11.85 -16.90
CA ARG A 9 -9.90 -10.95 -16.01
C ARG A 9 -8.38 -11.12 -15.96
N TYR A 10 -7.90 -12.31 -16.30
CA TYR A 10 -6.46 -12.63 -16.28
C TYR A 10 -5.77 -12.54 -17.65
N ASP A 11 -6.50 -12.26 -18.74
CA ASP A 11 -5.97 -12.39 -20.10
C ASP A 11 -4.92 -11.33 -20.45
N THR A 12 -5.01 -10.14 -19.87
CA THR A 12 -4.15 -9.00 -20.23
C THR A 12 -3.22 -8.52 -19.12
N MET A 13 -3.54 -8.83 -17.86
CA MET A 13 -2.72 -8.39 -16.73
C MET A 13 -1.40 -9.15 -16.66
N GLN A 14 -0.31 -8.42 -16.47
CA GLN A 14 0.99 -9.01 -16.22
C GLN A 14 1.21 -9.22 -14.72
N TYR A 15 1.80 -10.35 -14.37
CA TYR A 15 2.12 -10.70 -12.98
C TYR A 15 3.61 -10.93 -12.83
N HIS A 16 4.21 -10.35 -11.79
CA HIS A 16 5.63 -10.50 -11.49
C HIS A 16 5.86 -11.14 -10.12
N ARG A 17 6.89 -11.97 -10.03
CA ARG A 17 7.30 -12.52 -8.72
C ARG A 17 7.79 -11.42 -7.80
N THR A 18 7.35 -11.48 -6.55
CA THR A 18 7.79 -10.59 -5.50
C THR A 18 9.19 -11.01 -5.04
N GLY A 19 10.19 -10.49 -5.73
CA GLY A 19 11.58 -10.87 -5.55
C GLY A 19 11.81 -12.37 -5.82
N LYS A 20 12.48 -13.07 -4.89
CA LYS A 20 12.74 -14.53 -4.97
C LYS A 20 11.72 -15.35 -4.19
N SER A 21 10.47 -14.89 -4.09
CA SER A 21 9.38 -15.61 -3.41
C SER A 21 8.50 -16.36 -4.43
N GLY A 22 7.58 -17.19 -3.92
CA GLY A 22 6.54 -17.83 -4.73
C GLY A 22 5.38 -16.90 -5.08
N LEU A 23 5.26 -15.74 -4.40
CA LEU A 23 4.15 -14.81 -4.55
C LEU A 23 4.26 -14.04 -5.86
N LEU A 24 3.19 -14.06 -6.66
CA LEU A 24 3.00 -13.22 -7.84
C LEU A 24 2.11 -12.04 -7.47
N LEU A 25 2.49 -10.84 -7.90
CA LEU A 25 1.65 -9.67 -7.81
C LEU A 25 1.39 -9.10 -9.21
N PRO A 26 0.19 -8.53 -9.46
CA PRO A 26 -0.07 -7.80 -10.70
C PRO A 26 0.82 -6.55 -10.77
N VAL A 27 1.12 -6.08 -11.97
CA VAL A 27 1.91 -4.85 -12.17
C VAL A 27 1.23 -3.61 -11.64
N LEU A 28 -0.10 -3.65 -11.47
CA LEU A 28 -0.90 -2.61 -10.84
C LEU A 28 -1.60 -3.17 -9.60
N SER A 29 -1.72 -2.34 -8.56
CA SER A 29 -2.44 -2.67 -7.32
C SER A 29 -3.47 -1.59 -7.03
N LEU A 30 -4.62 -1.95 -6.49
CA LEU A 30 -5.63 -1.00 -6.04
C LEU A 30 -5.29 -0.51 -4.64
N GLY A 31 -4.92 0.78 -4.51
CA GLY A 31 -4.63 1.41 -3.23
C GLY A 31 -5.87 2.04 -2.60
N PHE A 32 -6.05 1.82 -1.30
CA PHE A 32 -7.23 2.25 -0.54
C PHE A 32 -7.02 3.52 0.29
N TRP A 33 -5.96 4.27 0.04
CA TRP A 33 -5.68 5.47 0.84
C TRP A 33 -6.71 6.59 0.67
N HIS A 34 -7.26 6.76 -0.53
CA HIS A 34 -8.32 7.73 -0.84
C HIS A 34 -9.48 7.03 -1.54
N ASN A 35 -10.67 7.66 -1.51
CA ASN A 35 -11.91 7.21 -2.13
C ASN A 35 -12.57 5.99 -1.47
N PHE A 36 -12.08 5.53 -0.31
CA PHE A 36 -12.62 4.39 0.43
C PHE A 36 -12.98 4.72 1.89
N GLY A 37 -13.02 6.00 2.24
CA GLY A 37 -13.37 6.46 3.59
C GLY A 37 -14.87 6.59 3.84
N THR A 38 -15.24 7.07 5.04
CA THR A 38 -16.64 7.25 5.46
C THR A 38 -17.40 8.30 4.65
N ARG A 39 -16.69 9.23 4.02
CA ARG A 39 -17.27 10.35 3.25
C ARG A 39 -17.39 10.04 1.76
N ASP A 40 -16.90 8.89 1.34
CA ASP A 40 -16.89 8.51 -0.07
C ASP A 40 -18.13 7.69 -0.44
N ASN A 41 -18.50 7.70 -1.71
CA ASN A 41 -19.67 6.98 -2.20
C ASN A 41 -19.40 5.47 -2.22
N TYR A 42 -20.19 4.70 -1.47
CA TYR A 42 -19.99 3.25 -1.32
C TYR A 42 -20.18 2.47 -2.64
N ASP A 43 -21.15 2.86 -3.47
CA ASP A 43 -21.34 2.21 -4.77
C ASP A 43 -20.15 2.45 -5.71
N ASN A 44 -19.57 3.66 -5.66
CA ASN A 44 -18.33 3.94 -6.40
C ASN A 44 -17.16 3.10 -5.89
N MET A 45 -17.03 2.88 -4.57
CA MET A 45 -16.02 1.97 -4.02
C MET A 45 -16.16 0.55 -4.58
N LYS A 46 -17.40 0.02 -4.62
CA LYS A 46 -17.67 -1.29 -5.21
C LYS A 46 -17.28 -1.33 -6.69
N GLN A 47 -17.68 -0.33 -7.46
CA GLN A 47 -17.35 -0.25 -8.87
C GLN A 47 -15.84 -0.20 -9.13
N MET A 48 -15.08 0.53 -8.31
CA MET A 48 -13.62 0.52 -8.38
C MET A 48 -13.04 -0.86 -8.11
N CYS A 49 -13.55 -1.58 -7.11
CA CYS A 49 -13.12 -2.94 -6.80
C CYS A 49 -13.47 -3.91 -7.95
N PHE A 50 -14.70 -3.83 -8.50
CA PHE A 50 -15.13 -4.65 -9.62
C PHE A 50 -14.27 -4.40 -10.85
N THR A 51 -14.13 -3.14 -11.24
CA THR A 51 -13.30 -2.76 -12.39
C THR A 51 -11.85 -3.21 -12.21
N ALA A 52 -11.28 -3.06 -11.02
CA ALA A 52 -9.93 -3.52 -10.74
C ALA A 52 -9.82 -5.04 -10.92
N PHE A 53 -10.68 -5.81 -10.29
CA PHE A 53 -10.64 -7.27 -10.34
C PHE A 53 -10.94 -7.82 -11.74
N ASP A 54 -11.92 -7.25 -12.45
CA ASP A 54 -12.26 -7.61 -13.84
C ASP A 54 -11.13 -7.35 -14.84
N ASN A 55 -10.14 -6.53 -14.47
CA ASN A 55 -8.92 -6.26 -15.22
C ASN A 55 -7.68 -6.96 -14.63
N GLY A 56 -7.85 -7.93 -13.74
CA GLY A 56 -6.76 -8.72 -13.18
C GLY A 56 -5.95 -8.02 -12.07
N ILE A 57 -6.42 -6.88 -11.55
CA ILE A 57 -5.83 -6.25 -10.37
C ILE A 57 -6.30 -7.02 -9.13
N THR A 58 -5.54 -8.04 -8.75
CA THR A 58 -5.86 -8.93 -7.63
C THR A 58 -5.32 -8.45 -6.30
N HIS A 59 -4.42 -7.46 -6.27
CA HIS A 59 -3.82 -6.92 -5.05
C HIS A 59 -4.52 -5.65 -4.59
N PHE A 60 -5.15 -5.73 -3.42
CA PHE A 60 -5.81 -4.63 -2.71
C PHE A 60 -4.96 -4.21 -1.51
N ASP A 61 -4.48 -2.96 -1.53
CA ASP A 61 -3.48 -2.46 -0.60
C ASP A 61 -4.05 -1.41 0.35
N LEU A 62 -4.13 -1.77 1.63
CA LEU A 62 -4.70 -0.96 2.72
C LEU A 62 -3.64 -0.55 3.76
N ALA A 63 -4.08 0.17 4.76
CA ALA A 63 -3.44 0.35 6.06
C ALA A 63 -4.50 0.60 7.15
N ASN A 64 -4.15 0.32 8.40
CA ASN A 64 -5.05 0.46 9.54
C ASN A 64 -5.63 1.88 9.66
N ASN A 65 -4.87 2.91 9.29
CA ASN A 65 -5.25 4.32 9.37
C ASN A 65 -5.77 4.93 8.06
N TYR A 66 -6.05 4.13 7.02
CA TYR A 66 -6.57 4.64 5.75
C TYR A 66 -8.06 4.99 5.84
N GLY A 67 -8.42 6.00 5.00
CA GLY A 67 -9.72 6.65 4.95
C GLY A 67 -9.84 7.79 5.96
N PRO A 68 -10.53 8.90 5.66
CA PRO A 68 -11.05 9.74 6.72
C PRO A 68 -12.27 9.02 7.32
N GLU A 69 -12.22 8.75 8.42
CA GLU A 69 -11.75 8.35 9.71
C GLU A 69 -10.87 7.08 9.69
N TYR A 70 -9.90 6.99 10.55
CA TYR A 70 -8.98 5.85 10.61
C TYR A 70 -9.71 4.51 10.72
N GLY A 71 -9.31 3.56 9.88
CA GLY A 71 -9.93 2.22 9.79
C GLY A 71 -11.16 2.14 8.88
N SER A 72 -11.66 3.26 8.37
CA SER A 72 -12.86 3.24 7.52
C SER A 72 -12.64 2.54 6.18
N ALA A 73 -11.46 2.65 5.59
CA ALA A 73 -11.13 1.93 4.35
C ALA A 73 -11.19 0.40 4.55
N GLU A 74 -10.62 -0.10 5.65
CA GLU A 74 -10.70 -1.53 6.00
C GLU A 74 -12.13 -1.97 6.30
N THR A 75 -12.92 -1.14 6.99
CA THR A 75 -14.33 -1.43 7.28
C THR A 75 -15.16 -1.51 5.99
N ASN A 76 -14.94 -0.58 5.05
CA ASN A 76 -15.64 -0.58 3.78
C ASN A 76 -15.22 -1.76 2.89
N LEU A 77 -13.92 -2.08 2.83
CA LEU A 77 -13.49 -3.29 2.15
C LEU A 77 -14.11 -4.54 2.76
N GLY A 78 -14.15 -4.65 4.09
CA GLY A 78 -14.77 -5.80 4.78
C GLY A 78 -16.23 -6.02 4.38
N LYS A 79 -17.01 -4.94 4.22
CA LYS A 79 -18.38 -5.01 3.70
C LYS A 79 -18.39 -5.50 2.25
N ILE A 80 -17.55 -4.92 1.38
CA ILE A 80 -17.44 -5.30 -0.04
C ILE A 80 -17.04 -6.76 -0.18
N LEU A 81 -16.05 -7.23 0.60
CA LEU A 81 -15.63 -8.64 0.58
C LEU A 81 -16.78 -9.58 0.95
N LYS A 82 -17.51 -9.25 2.01
CA LYS A 82 -18.64 -10.07 2.46
C LYS A 82 -19.79 -10.09 1.46
N GLU A 83 -20.13 -8.94 0.89
CA GLU A 83 -21.29 -8.78 0.01
C GLU A 83 -21.03 -9.31 -1.40
N GLU A 84 -19.83 -9.11 -1.93
CA GLU A 84 -19.56 -9.25 -3.37
C GLU A 84 -18.39 -10.18 -3.71
N PHE A 85 -17.36 -10.30 -2.84
CA PHE A 85 -16.11 -11.01 -3.13
C PHE A 85 -15.90 -12.29 -2.29
N SER A 86 -16.91 -12.74 -1.55
CA SER A 86 -16.75 -13.93 -0.68
C SER A 86 -16.31 -15.18 -1.45
N ALA A 87 -16.74 -15.34 -2.71
CA ALA A 87 -16.35 -16.44 -3.59
C ALA A 87 -14.94 -16.30 -4.18
N TYR A 88 -14.32 -15.11 -4.07
CA TYR A 88 -13.03 -14.78 -4.72
C TYR A 88 -11.90 -14.52 -3.72
N ARG A 89 -12.09 -14.80 -2.43
CA ARG A 89 -11.06 -14.51 -1.40
C ARG A 89 -9.69 -15.12 -1.75
N ASP A 90 -9.67 -16.34 -2.24
CA ASP A 90 -8.44 -17.06 -2.58
C ASP A 90 -7.77 -16.55 -3.88
N GLU A 91 -8.47 -15.77 -4.66
CA GLU A 91 -7.94 -15.09 -5.85
C GLU A 91 -7.41 -13.68 -5.53
N LEU A 92 -7.66 -13.16 -4.33
CA LEU A 92 -7.24 -11.83 -3.90
C LEU A 92 -6.00 -11.89 -3.01
N ILE A 93 -5.11 -10.93 -3.21
CA ILE A 93 -4.04 -10.60 -2.28
C ILE A 93 -4.47 -9.35 -1.51
N ILE A 94 -4.71 -9.48 -0.23
CA ILE A 94 -5.11 -8.38 0.65
C ILE A 94 -3.93 -8.03 1.54
N SER A 95 -3.47 -6.79 1.46
CA SER A 95 -2.43 -6.28 2.34
C SER A 95 -2.93 -5.15 3.23
N THR A 96 -2.42 -5.10 4.46
CA THR A 96 -2.61 -3.96 5.36
C THR A 96 -1.32 -3.66 6.13
N LYS A 97 -1.31 -2.51 6.82
CA LYS A 97 -0.10 -1.95 7.42
C LYS A 97 -0.43 -1.32 8.78
N ALA A 98 0.57 -1.28 9.66
CA ALA A 98 0.54 -0.47 10.87
C ALA A 98 1.92 0.16 11.13
N GLY A 99 1.95 1.38 11.69
CA GLY A 99 3.20 2.13 11.96
C GLY A 99 3.00 3.64 12.05
N PHE A 100 1.82 4.14 11.74
CA PHE A 100 1.38 5.51 11.98
C PHE A 100 0.31 5.53 13.09
N ASP A 101 0.03 6.70 13.60
CA ASP A 101 -0.96 6.91 14.65
C ASP A 101 -2.33 6.32 14.28
N MET A 102 -2.94 5.63 15.24
CA MET A 102 -4.23 4.98 15.06
C MET A 102 -5.19 5.26 16.23
N TRP A 103 -4.67 5.39 17.45
CA TRP A 103 -5.45 5.76 18.64
C TRP A 103 -4.59 6.57 19.62
N PRO A 104 -5.21 7.35 20.51
CA PRO A 104 -4.48 8.20 21.46
C PRO A 104 -3.69 7.40 22.49
N GLY A 105 -2.63 8.04 23.00
CA GLY A 105 -1.78 7.50 24.08
C GLY A 105 -0.54 6.76 23.56
N PRO A 106 0.26 6.20 24.46
CA PRO A 106 1.61 5.73 24.15
C PRO A 106 1.67 4.39 23.40
N TYR A 107 0.53 3.78 23.10
CA TYR A 107 0.47 2.45 22.48
C TYR A 107 -0.21 2.45 21.11
N GLY A 108 -0.52 3.63 20.55
CA GLY A 108 -1.32 3.78 19.36
C GLY A 108 -0.53 4.16 18.10
N ASP A 109 0.81 4.08 18.13
CA ASP A 109 1.69 4.48 17.03
C ASP A 109 3.00 3.66 17.03
N HIS A 110 3.82 3.84 15.99
CA HIS A 110 5.20 3.34 15.85
C HIS A 110 5.31 1.83 15.58
N GLY A 111 6.40 1.19 16.05
CA GLY A 111 6.77 -0.18 15.68
C GLY A 111 6.80 -1.18 16.83
N SER A 112 6.32 -0.81 18.02
CA SER A 112 6.35 -1.72 19.16
C SER A 112 5.55 -3.00 18.91
N ARG A 113 6.00 -4.11 19.50
CA ARG A 113 5.31 -5.40 19.45
C ARG A 113 3.84 -5.27 19.86
N LYS A 114 3.56 -4.53 20.93
CA LYS A 114 2.20 -4.30 21.42
C LYS A 114 1.33 -3.64 20.36
N TYR A 115 1.84 -2.58 19.72
CA TYR A 115 1.10 -1.82 18.72
C TYR A 115 0.84 -2.65 17.46
N LEU A 116 1.85 -3.34 16.91
CA LEU A 116 1.72 -4.08 15.65
C LEU A 116 0.73 -5.25 15.77
N ILE A 117 0.80 -6.04 16.85
CA ILE A 117 -0.11 -7.16 17.06
C ILE A 117 -1.54 -6.66 17.27
N ALA A 118 -1.75 -5.66 18.14
CA ALA A 118 -3.07 -5.10 18.39
C ALA A 118 -3.67 -4.45 17.13
N SER A 119 -2.84 -3.78 16.32
CA SER A 119 -3.27 -3.16 15.06
C SER A 119 -3.78 -4.20 14.06
N LEU A 120 -3.04 -5.30 13.87
CA LEU A 120 -3.48 -6.35 12.95
C LEU A 120 -4.76 -7.02 13.44
N ASP A 121 -4.91 -7.28 14.74
CA ASP A 121 -6.14 -7.85 15.30
C ASP A 121 -7.35 -6.95 15.03
N GLN A 122 -7.18 -5.64 15.18
CA GLN A 122 -8.22 -4.66 14.85
C GLN A 122 -8.50 -4.61 13.34
N SER A 123 -7.47 -4.68 12.50
CA SER A 123 -7.60 -4.69 11.03
C SER A 123 -8.38 -5.90 10.54
N LEU A 124 -8.03 -7.09 11.03
CA LEU A 124 -8.75 -8.33 10.71
C LEU A 124 -10.21 -8.26 11.11
N LYS A 125 -10.50 -7.72 12.31
CA LYS A 125 -11.88 -7.52 12.77
C LYS A 125 -12.65 -6.54 11.88
N ARG A 126 -12.05 -5.42 11.46
CA ARG A 126 -12.71 -4.45 10.54
C ARG A 126 -13.01 -5.07 9.18
N MET A 127 -12.08 -5.84 8.64
CA MET A 127 -12.23 -6.49 7.33
C MET A 127 -13.06 -7.78 7.37
N GLY A 128 -13.32 -8.35 8.57
CA GLY A 128 -13.99 -9.64 8.70
C GLY A 128 -13.17 -10.80 8.15
N LEU A 129 -11.84 -10.74 8.27
CA LEU A 129 -10.89 -11.72 7.76
C LEU A 129 -10.20 -12.45 8.91
N GLU A 130 -9.82 -13.71 8.67
CA GLU A 130 -8.98 -14.49 9.58
C GLU A 130 -7.49 -14.17 9.39
N TYR A 131 -7.07 -13.81 8.18
CA TYR A 131 -5.70 -13.45 7.84
C TYR A 131 -5.66 -12.42 6.71
N VAL A 132 -4.54 -11.72 6.61
CA VAL A 132 -4.14 -10.95 5.42
C VAL A 132 -3.02 -11.67 4.69
N ASP A 133 -2.89 -11.43 3.38
CA ASP A 133 -1.81 -12.05 2.61
C ASP A 133 -0.47 -11.40 2.92
N ILE A 134 -0.42 -10.07 3.03
CA ILE A 134 0.81 -9.35 3.40
C ILE A 134 0.49 -8.36 4.53
N PHE A 135 1.26 -8.42 5.61
CA PHE A 135 1.25 -7.39 6.65
C PHE A 135 2.53 -6.58 6.63
N TYR A 136 2.40 -5.25 6.57
CA TYR A 136 3.54 -4.34 6.52
C TYR A 136 3.78 -3.62 7.85
N HIS A 137 5.06 -3.49 8.25
CA HIS A 137 5.44 -2.36 9.10
C HIS A 137 5.53 -1.11 8.25
N HIS A 138 4.70 -0.10 8.56
CA HIS A 138 4.37 1.00 7.64
C HIS A 138 5.48 2.04 7.50
N ARG A 139 6.33 2.20 8.50
CA ARG A 139 7.51 3.09 8.49
C ARG A 139 8.56 2.64 9.49
N MET A 140 9.81 3.08 9.28
CA MET A 140 10.85 2.90 10.30
C MET A 140 10.45 3.59 11.61
N ASP A 141 10.80 2.95 12.71
CA ASP A 141 10.68 3.51 14.06
C ASP A 141 12.07 3.54 14.70
N PRO A 142 12.69 4.74 14.88
CA PRO A 142 14.02 4.85 15.42
C PRO A 142 14.09 4.58 16.93
N ASP A 143 12.97 4.65 17.63
CA ASP A 143 12.89 4.55 19.09
C ASP A 143 12.61 3.12 19.56
N THR A 144 12.03 2.27 18.71
CA THR A 144 11.84 0.84 19.00
C THR A 144 13.02 0.03 18.44
N PRO A 145 13.64 -0.86 19.25
CA PRO A 145 14.66 -1.76 18.74
C PRO A 145 14.15 -2.53 17.52
N LEU A 146 14.95 -2.53 16.43
CA LEU A 146 14.55 -3.18 15.17
C LEU A 146 14.20 -4.65 15.36
N GLU A 147 14.92 -5.32 16.26
CA GLU A 147 14.70 -6.73 16.63
C GLU A 147 13.31 -6.95 17.22
N GLU A 148 12.80 -6.04 18.06
CA GLU A 148 11.44 -6.14 18.63
C GLU A 148 10.39 -6.08 17.53
N THR A 149 10.52 -5.11 16.61
CA THR A 149 9.62 -4.98 15.46
C THR A 149 9.64 -6.22 14.58
N MET A 150 10.82 -6.76 14.26
CA MET A 150 10.94 -7.95 13.40
C MET A 150 10.41 -9.21 14.11
N LEU A 151 10.63 -9.36 15.41
CA LEU A 151 10.04 -10.43 16.22
C LEU A 151 8.51 -10.33 16.28
N ALA A 152 7.95 -9.11 16.29
CA ALA A 152 6.50 -8.93 16.22
C ALA A 152 5.93 -9.39 14.87
N LEU A 153 6.59 -9.06 13.76
CA LEU A 153 6.21 -9.53 12.42
C LEU A 153 6.30 -11.06 12.29
N ASP A 154 7.36 -11.68 12.82
CA ASP A 154 7.49 -13.14 12.85
C ASP A 154 6.36 -13.79 13.66
N GLN A 155 6.05 -13.24 14.84
CA GLN A 155 4.93 -13.72 15.67
C GLN A 155 3.59 -13.65 14.94
N ILE A 156 3.35 -12.58 14.19
CA ILE A 156 2.14 -12.40 13.39
C ILE A 156 2.02 -13.51 12.33
N VAL A 157 3.09 -13.81 11.61
CA VAL A 157 3.10 -14.92 10.64
C VAL A 157 2.89 -16.27 11.32
N ARG A 158 3.61 -16.55 12.39
CA ARG A 158 3.49 -17.83 13.13
C ARG A 158 2.11 -18.05 13.73
N SER A 159 1.39 -16.96 14.05
CA SER A 159 0.00 -17.03 14.52
C SER A 159 -1.03 -17.27 13.40
N GLY A 160 -0.59 -17.32 12.14
CA GLY A 160 -1.45 -17.51 10.97
C GLY A 160 -2.25 -16.26 10.55
N LYS A 161 -1.96 -15.08 11.14
CA LYS A 161 -2.68 -13.83 10.85
C LYS A 161 -2.17 -13.08 9.63
N ALA A 162 -0.98 -13.44 9.14
CA ALA A 162 -0.45 -13.00 7.85
C ALA A 162 0.35 -14.13 7.20
N LEU A 163 0.30 -14.22 5.87
CA LEU A 163 1.08 -15.22 5.13
C LEU A 163 2.51 -14.72 4.86
N TYR A 164 2.65 -13.44 4.58
CA TYR A 164 3.91 -12.78 4.28
C TYR A 164 4.03 -11.47 5.06
N VAL A 165 5.26 -10.99 5.21
CA VAL A 165 5.52 -9.66 5.75
C VAL A 165 6.18 -8.77 4.70
N GLY A 166 5.89 -7.48 4.81
CA GLY A 166 6.50 -6.39 4.06
C GLY A 166 7.01 -5.29 4.98
N LEU A 167 7.88 -4.46 4.45
CA LEU A 167 8.33 -3.23 5.09
C LEU A 167 7.95 -2.05 4.20
N SER A 168 7.70 -0.89 4.79
CA SER A 168 7.36 0.32 4.03
C SER A 168 8.14 1.52 4.56
N ASN A 169 8.54 2.41 3.66
CA ASN A 169 9.32 3.60 3.99
C ASN A 169 10.65 3.31 4.73
N TYR A 170 11.29 2.20 4.40
CA TYR A 170 12.62 1.84 4.88
C TYR A 170 13.69 2.34 3.91
N ASP A 171 14.87 2.68 4.43
CA ASP A 171 16.08 2.86 3.64
C ASP A 171 16.83 1.53 3.42
N GLY A 172 17.89 1.58 2.62
CA GLY A 172 18.64 0.37 2.27
C GLY A 172 19.43 -0.25 3.41
N GLU A 173 19.93 0.55 4.35
CA GLU A 173 20.68 0.08 5.52
C GLU A 173 19.77 -0.64 6.49
N THR A 174 18.71 0.05 6.92
CA THR A 174 17.74 -0.50 7.90
C THR A 174 17.01 -1.73 7.33
N MET A 175 16.63 -1.69 6.03
CA MET A 175 16.04 -2.85 5.37
C MET A 175 16.98 -4.05 5.32
N THR A 176 18.29 -3.83 5.10
CA THR A 176 19.29 -4.91 5.11
C THR A 176 19.41 -5.56 6.50
N ARG A 177 19.45 -4.75 7.55
CA ARG A 177 19.46 -5.25 8.94
C ARG A 177 18.18 -6.01 9.27
N ALA A 178 17.02 -5.48 8.92
CA ALA A 178 15.73 -6.16 9.09
C ALA A 178 15.68 -7.50 8.32
N CYS A 179 16.21 -7.51 7.09
CA CYS A 179 16.27 -8.72 6.27
C CYS A 179 17.13 -9.82 6.93
N ALA A 180 18.26 -9.45 7.54
CA ALA A 180 19.10 -10.42 8.26
C ALA A 180 18.35 -11.05 9.44
N ILE A 181 17.68 -10.24 10.27
CA ILE A 181 16.89 -10.72 11.41
C ILE A 181 15.74 -11.64 10.94
N LEU A 182 14.95 -11.20 9.95
CA LEU A 182 13.82 -11.98 9.44
C LEU A 182 14.27 -13.29 8.77
N LYS A 183 15.45 -13.30 8.14
CA LYS A 183 16.05 -14.50 7.56
C LYS A 183 16.44 -15.52 8.63
N ASP A 184 17.07 -15.07 9.71
CA ASP A 184 17.43 -15.95 10.86
C ASP A 184 16.18 -16.53 11.53
N LEU A 185 15.10 -15.75 11.61
CA LEU A 185 13.79 -16.20 12.09
C LEU A 185 13.05 -17.11 11.09
N LYS A 186 13.52 -17.22 9.84
CA LYS A 186 12.82 -17.87 8.71
C LYS A 186 11.45 -17.25 8.43
N CYS A 187 11.27 -15.97 8.77
CA CYS A 187 10.05 -15.23 8.51
C CYS A 187 9.97 -14.83 7.03
N PRO A 188 8.84 -15.03 6.34
CA PRO A 188 8.70 -14.80 4.89
C PRO A 188 8.56 -13.31 4.57
N PHE A 189 9.65 -12.56 4.67
CA PHE A 189 9.75 -11.17 4.19
C PHE A 189 9.93 -11.14 2.68
N VAL A 190 9.02 -10.50 1.95
CA VAL A 190 8.96 -10.60 0.49
C VAL A 190 9.07 -9.27 -0.24
N ILE A 191 8.66 -8.13 0.35
CA ILE A 191 8.45 -6.89 -0.39
C ILE A 191 8.70 -5.64 0.45
N ASN A 192 9.19 -4.57 -0.19
CA ASN A 192 9.28 -3.24 0.40
C ASN A 192 8.40 -2.25 -0.40
N GLN A 193 7.61 -1.42 0.30
CA GLN A 193 6.73 -0.42 -0.30
C GLN A 193 7.24 0.99 0.00
N ASN A 194 7.55 1.77 -1.05
CA ASN A 194 8.08 3.13 -0.92
C ASN A 194 7.48 4.08 -1.96
N SER A 195 7.51 5.38 -1.67
CA SER A 195 7.24 6.40 -2.67
C SER A 195 8.30 6.34 -3.78
N TYR A 196 7.86 6.22 -5.01
CA TYR A 196 8.76 6.24 -6.17
C TYR A 196 8.04 6.73 -7.42
N ASN A 197 8.57 7.77 -8.04
CA ASN A 197 8.09 8.33 -9.29
C ASN A 197 9.19 9.21 -9.92
N ILE A 198 8.92 9.84 -11.06
CA ILE A 198 9.89 10.68 -11.77
C ILE A 198 10.43 11.81 -10.89
N PHE A 199 9.59 12.38 -10.01
CA PHE A 199 9.96 13.48 -9.12
C PHE A 199 10.53 13.02 -7.77
N ASN A 200 10.34 11.78 -7.38
CA ASN A 200 10.88 11.21 -6.14
C ASN A 200 11.67 9.94 -6.42
N ARG A 201 12.98 10.06 -6.39
CA ARG A 201 13.93 8.99 -6.67
C ARG A 201 14.73 8.54 -5.43
N THR A 202 14.25 8.90 -4.26
CA THR A 202 14.92 8.66 -2.97
C THR A 202 15.37 7.21 -2.78
N ILE A 203 14.60 6.22 -3.25
CA ILE A 203 14.96 4.80 -3.11
C ILE A 203 16.21 4.39 -3.92
N GLU A 204 16.60 5.16 -4.91
CA GLU A 204 17.86 4.96 -5.66
C GLU A 204 19.04 5.53 -4.89
N GLU A 205 18.85 6.65 -4.19
CA GLU A 205 19.87 7.39 -3.46
C GLU A 205 20.14 6.79 -2.08
N ASN A 206 19.11 6.42 -1.32
CA ASN A 206 19.20 5.86 0.04
C ASN A 206 19.59 4.38 0.08
N GLY A 207 19.92 3.78 -1.08
CA GLY A 207 20.39 2.41 -1.18
C GLY A 207 19.33 1.32 -1.17
N LEU A 208 18.02 1.65 -0.99
CA LEU A 208 16.95 0.65 -0.89
C LEU A 208 16.87 -0.23 -2.15
N LYS A 209 16.87 0.38 -3.33
CA LYS A 209 16.78 -0.37 -4.60
C LYS A 209 17.90 -1.40 -4.74
N ARG A 210 19.15 -1.01 -4.42
CA ARG A 210 20.30 -1.92 -4.43
C ARG A 210 20.18 -3.04 -3.38
N ALA A 211 19.73 -2.69 -2.17
CA ALA A 211 19.53 -3.66 -1.11
C ALA A 211 18.42 -4.67 -1.46
N ALA A 212 17.31 -4.22 -2.01
CA ALA A 212 16.21 -5.10 -2.42
C ALA A 212 16.65 -6.11 -3.50
N VAL A 213 17.39 -5.66 -4.50
CA VAL A 213 17.96 -6.56 -5.55
C VAL A 213 18.90 -7.58 -4.92
N ARG A 214 19.83 -7.16 -4.06
CA ARG A 214 20.80 -8.04 -3.39
C ARG A 214 20.12 -9.09 -2.53
N GLU A 215 19.11 -8.68 -1.74
CA GLU A 215 18.38 -9.57 -0.82
C GLU A 215 17.25 -10.35 -1.52
N GLY A 216 17.02 -10.13 -2.82
CA GLY A 216 15.98 -10.81 -3.59
C GLY A 216 14.56 -10.46 -3.11
N LYS A 217 14.32 -9.19 -2.77
CA LYS A 217 13.02 -8.68 -2.33
C LYS A 217 12.35 -7.87 -3.44
N GLY A 218 11.01 -7.90 -3.47
CA GLY A 218 10.23 -7.04 -4.35
C GLY A 218 10.22 -5.59 -3.89
N ILE A 219 9.93 -4.68 -4.82
CA ILE A 219 9.58 -3.29 -4.53
C ILE A 219 8.23 -3.01 -5.15
N ILE A 220 7.33 -2.42 -4.38
CA ILE A 220 6.08 -1.84 -4.85
C ILE A 220 6.08 -0.34 -4.56
N SER A 221 5.61 0.45 -5.52
CA SER A 221 5.63 1.92 -5.43
C SER A 221 4.27 2.48 -5.10
N PHE A 222 4.21 3.39 -4.13
CA PHE A 222 3.04 4.25 -3.97
C PHE A 222 3.29 5.63 -4.58
N SER A 223 2.21 6.36 -4.88
CA SER A 223 2.24 7.67 -5.57
C SER A 223 3.02 7.67 -6.90
N PRO A 224 2.85 6.68 -7.79
CA PRO A 224 3.59 6.64 -9.06
C PRO A 224 3.28 7.85 -9.96
N LEU A 225 2.09 8.44 -9.81
CA LEU A 225 1.69 9.66 -10.52
C LEU A 225 1.90 10.94 -9.69
N ALA A 226 2.74 10.90 -8.65
CA ALA A 226 3.05 12.06 -7.81
C ALA A 226 1.78 12.81 -7.34
N GLN A 227 0.79 12.08 -6.82
CA GLN A 227 -0.52 12.59 -6.38
C GLN A 227 -1.34 13.28 -7.49
N GLY A 228 -1.11 12.95 -8.75
CA GLY A 228 -1.77 13.51 -9.93
C GLY A 228 -0.95 14.56 -10.65
N MET A 229 0.20 14.98 -10.14
CA MET A 229 1.07 15.94 -10.84
C MET A 229 1.66 15.38 -12.14
N LEU A 230 1.82 14.08 -12.27
CA LEU A 230 2.27 13.38 -13.48
C LEU A 230 1.10 12.95 -14.38
N THR A 231 0.03 13.73 -14.39
CA THR A 231 -1.10 13.63 -15.31
C THR A 231 -1.34 14.98 -15.98
N ASP A 232 -2.29 15.06 -16.89
CA ASP A 232 -2.75 16.31 -17.54
C ASP A 232 -3.54 17.22 -16.60
N LYS A 233 -3.90 16.74 -15.41
CA LYS A 233 -4.83 17.40 -14.48
C LYS A 233 -4.42 18.84 -14.10
N TYR A 234 -3.11 19.12 -14.00
CA TYR A 234 -2.60 20.41 -13.54
C TYR A 234 -1.99 21.27 -14.66
N LEU A 235 -2.06 20.87 -15.93
CA LEU A 235 -1.47 21.59 -17.05
C LEU A 235 -2.01 23.02 -17.21
N HIS A 236 -3.29 23.23 -16.89
CA HIS A 236 -4.01 24.50 -17.10
C HIS A 236 -4.47 25.17 -15.80
N GLY A 237 -3.93 24.74 -14.66
CA GLY A 237 -4.27 25.29 -13.34
C GLY A 237 -4.70 24.22 -12.34
N ILE A 238 -5.32 24.63 -11.24
CA ILE A 238 -5.77 23.75 -10.17
C ILE A 238 -7.29 23.52 -10.30
N PRO A 239 -7.74 22.34 -10.78
CA PRO A 239 -9.17 22.06 -10.91
C PRO A 239 -9.88 21.99 -9.57
N GLU A 240 -11.17 22.32 -9.54
CA GLU A 240 -12.00 22.26 -8.32
C GLU A 240 -12.12 20.83 -7.75
N ASP A 241 -12.11 19.81 -8.61
CA ASP A 241 -12.14 18.40 -8.22
C ASP A 241 -10.76 17.83 -7.87
N SER A 242 -9.72 18.67 -7.86
CA SER A 242 -8.35 18.25 -7.58
C SER A 242 -8.15 17.92 -6.09
N ARG A 243 -7.15 17.08 -5.80
CA ARG A 243 -6.75 16.76 -4.42
C ARG A 243 -6.36 18.01 -3.62
N ILE A 244 -5.73 18.99 -4.25
CA ILE A 244 -5.39 20.28 -3.64
C ILE A 244 -6.63 21.00 -3.10
N ARG A 245 -7.73 21.00 -3.86
CA ARG A 245 -8.98 21.69 -3.47
C ARG A 245 -9.83 20.88 -2.50
N ARG A 246 -9.89 19.56 -2.70
CA ARG A 246 -10.81 18.69 -1.93
C ARG A 246 -10.26 18.24 -0.59
N ASP A 247 -8.95 17.95 -0.51
CA ASP A 247 -8.31 17.41 0.69
C ASP A 247 -7.24 18.38 1.24
N GLY A 248 -6.28 18.79 0.42
CA GLY A 248 -5.24 19.76 0.78
C GLY A 248 -4.26 19.31 1.87
N ARG A 249 -4.35 18.08 2.42
CA ARG A 249 -3.49 17.61 3.51
C ARG A 249 -2.09 17.20 3.08
N PHE A 250 -1.96 16.71 1.84
CA PHE A 250 -0.72 16.06 1.37
C PHE A 250 -0.20 16.64 0.05
N LEU A 251 -1.01 17.39 -0.68
CA LEU A 251 -0.62 18.11 -1.88
C LEU A 251 -1.18 19.52 -1.78
N HIS A 252 -0.30 20.51 -1.83
CA HIS A 252 -0.63 21.92 -1.66
C HIS A 252 -0.42 22.70 -2.97
N ALA A 253 -1.08 23.84 -3.09
CA ALA A 253 -0.87 24.73 -4.25
C ALA A 253 0.59 25.18 -4.37
N THR A 254 1.31 25.29 -3.27
CA THR A 254 2.73 25.63 -3.20
C THR A 254 3.66 24.56 -3.79
N ASP A 255 3.18 23.33 -3.96
CA ASP A 255 3.96 22.24 -4.58
C ASP A 255 4.00 22.36 -6.11
N LEU A 256 3.06 23.14 -6.69
CA LEU A 256 2.99 23.47 -8.11
C LEU A 256 3.74 24.76 -8.42
N THR A 257 5.05 24.78 -8.19
CA THR A 257 5.91 25.90 -8.58
C THR A 257 5.96 26.03 -10.10
N GLU A 258 6.36 27.22 -10.62
CA GLU A 258 6.53 27.41 -12.07
C GLU A 258 7.54 26.43 -12.66
N GLU A 259 8.61 26.13 -11.93
CA GLU A 259 9.60 25.13 -12.34
C GLU A 259 8.94 23.74 -12.45
N ARG A 260 8.14 23.32 -11.45
CA ARG A 260 7.44 22.05 -11.44
C ARG A 260 6.43 21.96 -12.58
N LEU A 261 5.68 23.03 -12.85
CA LEU A 261 4.75 23.11 -13.97
C LEU A 261 5.46 23.01 -15.32
N ALA A 262 6.62 23.64 -15.48
CA ALA A 262 7.43 23.50 -16.69
C ALA A 262 7.89 22.04 -16.91
N GLN A 263 8.31 21.36 -15.86
CA GLN A 263 8.66 19.93 -15.91
C GLN A 263 7.46 19.05 -16.31
N ILE A 264 6.28 19.30 -15.70
CA ILE A 264 5.05 18.56 -16.02
C ILE A 264 4.68 18.75 -17.49
N ARG A 265 4.72 19.98 -18.01
CA ARG A 265 4.43 20.27 -19.43
C ARG A 265 5.41 19.54 -20.36
N ALA A 266 6.71 19.63 -20.07
CA ALA A 266 7.72 18.95 -20.87
C ALA A 266 7.52 17.41 -20.90
N LEU A 267 7.17 16.81 -19.75
CA LEU A 267 6.87 15.37 -19.67
C LEU A 267 5.58 15.03 -20.46
N ASN A 268 4.56 15.87 -20.38
CA ASN A 268 3.34 15.71 -21.18
C ASN A 268 3.62 15.76 -22.68
N ASP A 269 4.41 16.72 -23.12
CA ASP A 269 4.79 16.85 -24.53
C ASP A 269 5.57 15.63 -25.04
N MET A 270 6.48 15.09 -24.21
CA MET A 270 7.17 13.83 -24.52
C MET A 270 6.21 12.63 -24.62
N ALA A 271 5.19 12.59 -23.78
CA ALA A 271 4.23 11.47 -23.77
C ALA A 271 3.26 11.50 -24.95
N LEU A 272 3.06 12.68 -25.55
CA LEU A 272 2.18 12.88 -26.70
C LEU A 272 2.92 12.74 -28.06
N ALA A 273 4.26 12.84 -28.07
CA ALA A 273 5.12 12.70 -29.24
C ALA A 273 5.33 11.23 -29.63
#